data_3fc4e4dd36fe880fbf6e80a2a0c8be11
#
_entry.id   3fc4e4dd36fe880fbf6e80a2a0c8be11
#
_cell.length_a   1.000
_cell.length_b   1.000
_cell.length_c   1.000
_cell.angle_alpha   90.00
_cell.angle_beta   90.00
_cell.angle_gamma   90.00
#
_symmetry.space_group_name_H-M   'P 1'
#
loop_
_entity.id
_entity.type
_entity.pdbx_description
1 polymer ?
#
loop_
_entity_poly.entity_id
_entity_poly.type
_entity_poly.pdbx_seq_one_letter_code
_entity_poly.pdbx_strand_id
1 'polypeptide(L)'
;DWNDPRIDINNYGKGGVNRWGIAQGPGGFAGINSGYNPGEPANRQSYFYSNTTPANNLQTDPMTGQIMNYAELNFILAEAALIGWISGSAENYYNKGAEASIKLWLPDWPKLGENIVTWLTNADIQWFNSYAIDEKMELIHKQKYYALFCNDLQQWFEYRRTGHPVLPKGPGLRNGGVMPARMTYPIYVQSTNPTNYKQAVQAQGNDVISTQVWWQKP
;
A
#
# COMPACT_ATOMS: atom_id res chain seq x y z
N ASP A 1 12.46 13.59 -7.09
CA ASP A 1 12.71 14.57 -6.03
C ASP A 1 11.44 15.20 -5.43
N TRP A 2 10.29 14.51 -5.49
CA TRP A 2 9.11 14.95 -4.76
C TRP A 2 9.22 14.56 -3.29
N ASN A 3 8.72 15.44 -2.43
CA ASN A 3 8.75 15.23 -1.00
C ASN A 3 7.32 14.96 -0.51
N ASP A 4 7.06 13.73 -0.10
CA ASP A 4 5.76 13.39 0.49
C ASP A 4 5.63 14.13 1.83
N PRO A 5 4.56 14.90 2.07
CA PRO A 5 4.40 15.66 3.31
C PRO A 5 4.51 14.78 4.56
N ARG A 6 4.11 13.52 4.49
CA ARG A 6 4.11 12.58 5.62
C ARG A 6 5.52 12.16 6.05
N ILE A 7 6.50 12.31 5.17
CA ILE A 7 7.94 12.07 5.45
C ILE A 7 8.81 13.33 5.36
N ASP A 8 8.21 14.49 5.10
CA ASP A 8 8.92 15.77 5.05
C ASP A 8 9.20 16.30 6.47
N ILE A 9 10.46 16.25 6.87
CA ILE A 9 10.92 16.78 8.15
C ILE A 9 10.91 18.30 8.17
N ASN A 10 11.29 18.94 7.06
CA ASN A 10 11.56 20.39 7.03
C ASN A 10 10.26 21.19 7.18
N ASN A 11 9.20 20.77 6.50
CA ASN A 11 7.93 21.50 6.50
C ASN A 11 6.92 20.97 7.54
N TYR A 12 6.92 19.67 7.78
CA TYR A 12 5.89 19.01 8.60
C TYR A 12 6.46 18.23 9.78
N GLY A 13 7.80 18.15 9.92
CA GLY A 13 8.45 17.44 11.01
C GLY A 13 8.27 18.13 12.37
N LYS A 14 8.29 17.32 13.41
CA LYS A 14 8.30 17.77 14.82
C LYS A 14 9.39 17.02 15.58
N GLY A 15 10.22 17.76 16.32
CA GLY A 15 11.28 17.14 17.13
C GLY A 15 12.33 16.36 16.33
N GLY A 16 12.60 16.77 15.09
CA GLY A 16 13.60 16.11 14.21
C GLY A 16 13.14 14.84 13.52
N VAL A 17 11.84 14.51 13.56
CA VAL A 17 11.26 13.35 12.89
C VAL A 17 10.07 13.76 12.04
N ASN A 18 9.81 13.01 10.97
CA ASN A 18 8.61 13.18 10.16
C ASN A 18 7.42 12.40 10.74
N ARG A 19 6.24 12.64 10.19
CA ARG A 19 4.99 12.10 10.73
C ARG A 19 4.93 10.57 10.69
N TRP A 20 5.47 9.93 9.67
CA TRP A 20 5.51 8.48 9.57
C TRP A 20 6.67 7.83 10.32
N GLY A 21 7.59 8.62 10.85
CA GLY A 21 8.75 8.10 11.59
C GLY A 21 9.72 7.32 10.71
N ILE A 22 9.80 7.65 9.41
CA ILE A 22 10.67 6.99 8.44
C ILE A 22 11.93 7.82 8.21
N ALA A 23 13.09 7.22 8.50
CA ALA A 23 14.39 7.80 8.26
C ALA A 23 14.95 7.41 6.90
N GLN A 24 15.77 8.30 6.33
CA GLN A 24 16.52 8.03 5.11
C GLN A 24 17.63 7.00 5.36
N GLY A 25 17.81 6.11 4.41
CA GLY A 25 19.01 5.30 4.30
C GLY A 25 20.16 6.08 3.63
N PRO A 26 21.31 5.44 3.39
CA PRO A 26 22.48 6.08 2.78
C PRO A 26 22.21 6.69 1.38
N GLY A 27 21.24 6.17 0.65
CA GLY A 27 20.83 6.65 -0.68
C GLY A 27 19.57 7.52 -0.69
N GLY A 28 19.11 8.01 0.47
CA GLY A 28 17.85 8.75 0.57
C GLY A 28 16.67 7.86 0.99
N PHE A 29 15.44 8.28 0.65
CA PHE A 29 14.26 7.46 0.86
C PHE A 29 14.14 6.40 -0.23
N ALA A 30 14.08 5.14 0.17
CA ALA A 30 13.89 4.01 -0.74
C ALA A 30 13.18 2.85 -0.03
N GLY A 31 12.27 2.19 -0.75
CA GLY A 31 11.62 0.98 -0.29
C GLY A 31 12.47 -0.26 -0.53
N ILE A 32 12.06 -1.37 0.07
CA ILE A 32 12.66 -2.69 -0.14
C ILE A 32 11.73 -3.51 -1.04
N ASN A 33 12.30 -4.18 -2.02
CA ASN A 33 11.54 -5.05 -2.92
C ASN A 33 10.86 -6.18 -2.15
N SER A 34 9.66 -6.57 -2.56
CA SER A 34 8.99 -7.75 -2.03
C SER A 34 9.86 -8.99 -2.28
N GLY A 35 10.13 -9.78 -1.24
CA GLY A 35 11.01 -10.94 -1.33
C GLY A 35 12.50 -10.57 -1.47
N TYR A 36 12.98 -9.66 -0.65
CA TYR A 36 14.41 -9.38 -0.54
C TYR A 36 15.17 -10.57 0.11
N ASN A 37 16.48 -10.64 -0.13
CA ASN A 37 17.34 -11.56 0.59
C ASN A 37 17.85 -10.91 1.88
N PRO A 38 17.55 -11.45 3.07
CA PRO A 38 18.03 -10.91 4.33
C PRO A 38 19.57 -10.84 4.37
N GLY A 39 20.09 -9.77 4.94
CA GLY A 39 21.52 -9.59 5.14
C GLY A 39 22.28 -8.94 3.96
N GLU A 40 21.65 -8.74 2.81
CA GLU A 40 22.29 -8.00 1.71
C GLU A 40 22.40 -6.51 2.04
N PRO A 41 23.56 -5.85 1.78
CA PRO A 41 23.72 -4.40 2.01
C PRO A 41 22.71 -3.55 1.27
N ALA A 42 22.29 -3.96 0.06
CA ALA A 42 21.27 -3.29 -0.74
C ALA A 42 19.88 -3.22 -0.08
N ASN A 43 19.65 -4.04 0.95
CA ASN A 43 18.40 -4.03 1.71
C ASN A 43 18.38 -2.95 2.80
N ARG A 44 19.48 -2.24 3.03
CA ARG A 44 19.56 -1.12 3.97
C ARG A 44 19.03 0.15 3.32
N GLN A 45 17.73 0.17 3.12
CA GLN A 45 16.99 1.29 2.55
C GLN A 45 16.45 2.20 3.67
N SER A 46 15.31 2.83 3.47
CA SER A 46 14.64 3.59 4.54
C SER A 46 14.29 2.68 5.72
N TYR A 47 14.33 3.24 6.91
CA TYR A 47 14.05 2.52 8.15
C TYR A 47 13.22 3.40 9.11
N PHE A 48 12.56 2.80 10.07
CA PHE A 48 11.86 3.56 11.10
C PHE A 48 12.87 4.15 12.11
N TYR A 49 12.56 5.37 12.59
CA TYR A 49 13.32 5.95 13.71
C TYR A 49 13.23 5.04 14.95
N SER A 50 14.19 5.20 15.85
CA SER A 50 14.16 4.50 17.13
C SER A 50 12.91 4.90 17.94
N ASN A 51 12.36 3.96 18.68
CA ASN A 51 11.25 4.20 19.61
C ASN A 51 11.61 5.15 20.77
N THR A 52 12.87 5.46 20.96
CA THR A 52 13.35 6.46 21.94
C THR A 52 13.29 7.88 21.41
N THR A 53 12.94 8.09 20.12
CA THR A 53 12.82 9.41 19.53
C THR A 53 11.60 10.13 20.11
N PRO A 54 11.76 11.34 20.69
CA PRO A 54 10.75 11.93 21.59
C PRO A 54 9.56 12.59 20.87
N ALA A 55 9.47 12.57 19.55
CA ALA A 55 8.39 13.23 18.82
C ALA A 55 7.28 12.26 18.46
N ASN A 56 6.05 12.77 18.37
CA ASN A 56 4.90 12.01 17.92
C ASN A 56 5.03 11.62 16.46
N ASN A 57 5.11 10.33 16.21
CA ASN A 57 5.15 9.71 14.88
C ASN A 57 4.39 8.38 14.95
N LEU A 58 4.38 7.65 13.86
CA LEU A 58 3.66 6.37 13.75
C LEU A 58 4.01 5.36 14.85
N GLN A 59 5.22 5.39 15.39
CA GLN A 59 5.65 4.46 16.45
C GLN A 59 5.23 4.89 17.85
N THR A 60 5.07 6.17 18.09
CA THR A 60 4.87 6.76 19.43
C THR A 60 3.45 7.23 19.69
N ASP A 61 2.64 7.40 18.65
CA ASP A 61 1.24 7.75 18.80
C ASP A 61 0.42 6.57 19.30
N PRO A 62 -0.61 6.83 20.12
CA PRO A 62 -1.61 5.82 20.41
C PRO A 62 -2.23 5.31 19.11
N MET A 63 -2.05 4.03 18.84
CA MET A 63 -2.57 3.42 17.62
C MET A 63 -4.09 3.27 17.74
N THR A 64 -4.79 3.92 16.82
CA THR A 64 -6.22 3.64 16.57
C THR A 64 -6.30 2.68 15.40
N GLY A 65 -6.99 1.57 15.57
CA GLY A 65 -7.21 0.62 14.47
C GLY A 65 -8.04 1.27 13.35
N GLN A 66 -7.56 1.19 12.13
CA GLN A 66 -8.27 1.66 10.95
C GLN A 66 -9.06 0.49 10.34
N ILE A 67 -10.37 0.61 10.27
CA ILE A 67 -11.22 -0.38 9.59
C ILE A 67 -11.42 0.04 8.13
N MET A 68 -11.83 1.29 7.91
CA MET A 68 -11.97 1.93 6.61
C MET A 68 -11.77 3.43 6.78
N ASN A 69 -10.83 4.01 6.05
CA ASN A 69 -10.60 5.44 6.08
C ASN A 69 -11.25 6.16 4.89
N TYR A 70 -11.43 7.46 5.01
CA TYR A 70 -12.08 8.26 3.96
C TYR A 70 -11.29 8.29 2.65
N ALA A 71 -9.96 8.17 2.70
CA ALA A 71 -9.12 8.05 1.51
C ALA A 71 -9.42 6.75 0.76
N GLU A 72 -9.50 5.63 1.47
CA GLU A 72 -9.85 4.34 0.89
C GLU A 72 -11.21 4.36 0.20
N LEU A 73 -12.24 4.95 0.86
CA LEU A 73 -13.56 5.12 0.26
C LEU A 73 -13.48 5.89 -1.08
N ASN A 74 -12.73 6.99 -1.12
CA ASN A 74 -12.60 7.77 -2.35
C ASN A 74 -11.86 6.99 -3.45
N PHE A 75 -10.86 6.17 -3.13
CA PHE A 75 -10.21 5.31 -4.14
C PHE A 75 -11.13 4.20 -4.64
N ILE A 76 -12.00 3.64 -3.80
CA ILE A 76 -13.05 2.71 -4.23
C ILE A 76 -14.03 3.41 -5.20
N LEU A 77 -14.43 4.63 -4.89
CA LEU A 77 -15.30 5.43 -5.78
C LEU A 77 -14.58 5.82 -7.08
N ALA A 78 -13.28 6.11 -7.04
CA ALA A 78 -12.48 6.39 -8.23
C ALA A 78 -12.43 5.16 -9.17
N GLU A 79 -12.18 3.99 -8.63
CA GLU A 79 -12.21 2.72 -9.37
C GLU A 79 -13.61 2.47 -9.96
N ALA A 80 -14.65 2.55 -9.14
CA ALA A 80 -16.04 2.31 -9.58
C ALA A 80 -16.49 3.30 -10.69
N ALA A 81 -16.08 4.57 -10.59
CA ALA A 81 -16.36 5.57 -11.63
C ALA A 81 -15.55 5.30 -12.90
N LEU A 82 -14.28 4.87 -12.78
CA LEU A 82 -13.41 4.56 -13.91
C LEU A 82 -13.96 3.42 -14.77
N ILE A 83 -14.50 2.38 -14.14
CA ILE A 83 -15.09 1.22 -14.82
C ILE A 83 -16.58 1.38 -15.13
N GLY A 84 -17.16 2.56 -14.84
CA GLY A 84 -18.53 2.90 -15.22
C GLY A 84 -19.63 2.31 -14.34
N TRP A 85 -19.32 1.83 -13.14
CA TRP A 85 -20.34 1.32 -12.21
C TRP A 85 -21.13 2.43 -11.53
N ILE A 86 -20.53 3.60 -11.38
CA ILE A 86 -21.18 4.79 -10.83
C ILE A 86 -20.93 6.00 -11.73
N SER A 87 -21.84 6.98 -11.65
CA SER A 87 -21.62 8.29 -12.27
C SER A 87 -20.64 9.13 -11.44
N GLY A 88 -19.95 10.08 -12.08
CA GLY A 88 -19.01 10.98 -11.44
C GLY A 88 -17.63 10.94 -12.09
N SER A 89 -16.73 11.78 -11.60
CA SER A 89 -15.38 11.89 -12.12
C SER A 89 -14.43 11.02 -11.30
N ALA A 90 -13.84 10.02 -11.93
CA ALA A 90 -12.80 9.19 -11.33
C ALA A 90 -11.60 10.03 -10.86
N GLU A 91 -11.20 11.05 -11.63
CA GLU A 91 -10.16 12.00 -11.27
C GLU A 91 -10.48 12.77 -9.98
N ASN A 92 -11.72 13.26 -9.84
CA ASN A 92 -12.12 13.98 -8.63
C ASN A 92 -12.07 13.07 -7.40
N TYR A 93 -12.49 11.83 -7.51
CA TYR A 93 -12.39 10.86 -6.42
C TYR A 93 -10.93 10.51 -6.11
N TYR A 94 -10.10 10.33 -7.14
CA TYR A 94 -8.67 10.10 -6.99
C TYR A 94 -7.99 11.24 -6.22
N ASN A 95 -8.21 12.50 -6.63
CA ASN A 95 -7.66 13.67 -5.97
C ASN A 95 -8.13 13.79 -4.51
N LYS A 96 -9.42 13.57 -4.25
CA LYS A 96 -9.96 13.56 -2.88
C LYS A 96 -9.36 12.44 -2.03
N GLY A 97 -9.15 11.26 -2.61
CA GLY A 97 -8.52 10.15 -1.91
C GLY A 97 -7.08 10.47 -1.51
N ALA A 98 -6.29 11.01 -2.43
CA ALA A 98 -4.91 11.42 -2.16
C ALA A 98 -4.83 12.52 -1.09
N GLU A 99 -5.68 13.55 -1.20
CA GLU A 99 -5.77 14.61 -0.20
C GLU A 99 -6.15 14.08 1.19
N ALA A 100 -7.17 13.24 1.26
CA ALA A 100 -7.63 12.62 2.50
C ALA A 100 -6.56 11.73 3.14
N SER A 101 -5.78 11.02 2.33
CA SER A 101 -4.66 10.22 2.80
C SER A 101 -3.56 11.04 3.47
N ILE A 102 -3.27 12.23 2.93
CA ILE A 102 -2.31 13.15 3.55
C ILE A 102 -2.90 13.72 4.84
N LYS A 103 -4.13 14.23 4.79
CA LYS A 103 -4.80 14.87 5.93
C LYS A 103 -5.08 13.94 7.11
N LEU A 104 -5.19 12.64 6.87
CA LEU A 104 -5.30 11.65 7.94
C LEU A 104 -4.10 11.73 8.91
N TRP A 105 -2.92 11.96 8.38
CA TRP A 105 -1.68 12.05 9.13
C TRP A 105 -1.26 13.46 9.49
N LEU A 106 -1.65 14.42 8.66
CA LEU A 106 -1.32 15.85 8.75
C LEU A 106 -2.60 16.68 8.57
N PRO A 107 -3.43 16.82 9.62
CA PRO A 107 -4.71 17.54 9.52
C PRO A 107 -4.57 18.99 9.04
N ASP A 108 -3.42 19.62 9.31
CA ASP A 108 -3.12 21.00 8.92
C ASP A 108 -2.56 21.13 7.48
N TRP A 109 -2.45 20.04 6.75
CA TRP A 109 -2.08 20.10 5.33
C TRP A 109 -3.27 20.61 4.48
N PRO A 110 -3.09 21.44 3.45
CA PRO A 110 -1.81 21.94 2.95
C PRO A 110 -1.36 23.22 3.68
N LYS A 111 -0.05 23.42 3.74
CA LYS A 111 0.49 24.73 4.12
C LYS A 111 0.31 25.74 2.98
N LEU A 112 0.57 27.01 3.28
CA LEU A 112 0.41 28.12 2.33
C LEU A 112 1.08 27.84 0.99
N GLY A 113 0.32 27.96 -0.10
CA GLY A 113 0.80 27.76 -1.48
C GLY A 113 0.73 26.32 -1.99
N GLU A 114 0.43 25.35 -1.14
CA GLU A 114 0.25 23.96 -1.55
C GLU A 114 -1.23 23.65 -1.86
N ASN A 115 -1.45 22.72 -2.76
CA ASN A 115 -2.76 22.11 -3.00
C ASN A 115 -2.56 20.72 -3.60
N ILE A 116 -3.59 19.90 -3.61
CA ILE A 116 -3.50 18.51 -4.04
C ILE A 116 -3.08 18.37 -5.52
N VAL A 117 -3.58 19.21 -6.40
CA VAL A 117 -3.27 19.14 -7.84
C VAL A 117 -1.79 19.45 -8.06
N THR A 118 -1.28 20.53 -7.47
CA THR A 118 0.13 20.89 -7.56
C THR A 118 1.01 19.80 -6.97
N TRP A 119 0.62 19.23 -5.83
CA TRP A 119 1.37 18.15 -5.22
C TRP A 119 1.43 16.89 -6.11
N LEU A 120 0.29 16.47 -6.66
CA LEU A 120 0.23 15.31 -7.58
C LEU A 120 1.07 15.53 -8.83
N THR A 121 1.09 16.76 -9.38
CA THR A 121 1.89 17.13 -10.53
C THR A 121 3.39 17.05 -10.20
N ASN A 122 3.81 17.61 -9.07
CA ASN A 122 5.20 17.60 -8.64
C ASN A 122 5.70 16.19 -8.29
N ALA A 123 4.80 15.33 -7.85
CA ALA A 123 5.07 13.92 -7.52
C ALA A 123 5.04 13.00 -8.75
N ASP A 124 4.74 13.53 -9.94
CA ASP A 124 4.60 12.80 -11.20
C ASP A 124 3.56 11.65 -11.12
N ILE A 125 2.48 11.91 -10.40
CA ILE A 125 1.34 10.99 -10.19
C ILE A 125 0.00 11.68 -10.45
N GLN A 126 0.01 12.72 -11.28
CA GLN A 126 -1.19 13.42 -11.69
C GLN A 126 -2.05 12.56 -12.63
N TRP A 127 -3.35 12.82 -12.61
CA TRP A 127 -4.27 12.19 -13.52
C TRP A 127 -4.18 12.77 -14.91
N PHE A 128 -4.11 11.93 -15.93
CA PHE A 128 -4.25 12.34 -17.34
C PHE A 128 -5.42 11.61 -17.97
N ASN A 129 -6.29 12.37 -18.64
CA ASN A 129 -7.43 11.78 -19.35
C ASN A 129 -7.00 10.88 -20.51
N SER A 130 -5.83 11.13 -21.09
CA SER A 130 -5.20 10.33 -22.15
C SER A 130 -4.68 8.96 -21.70
N TYR A 131 -4.51 8.75 -20.40
CA TYR A 131 -4.06 7.44 -19.89
C TYR A 131 -5.08 6.35 -20.18
N ALA A 132 -4.58 5.16 -20.51
CA ALA A 132 -5.40 3.95 -20.61
C ALA A 132 -6.03 3.60 -19.25
N ILE A 133 -7.05 2.74 -19.26
CA ILE A 133 -7.74 2.31 -18.04
C ILE A 133 -6.75 1.67 -17.06
N ASP A 134 -5.85 0.83 -17.54
CA ASP A 134 -4.86 0.14 -16.70
C ASP A 134 -3.88 1.10 -16.03
N GLU A 135 -3.43 2.14 -16.75
CA GLU A 135 -2.57 3.19 -16.19
C GLU A 135 -3.29 3.99 -15.09
N LYS A 136 -4.58 4.29 -15.30
CA LYS A 136 -5.43 4.95 -14.28
C LYS A 136 -5.67 4.06 -13.08
N MET A 137 -5.87 2.75 -13.28
CA MET A 137 -5.96 1.77 -12.20
C MET A 137 -4.67 1.71 -11.39
N GLU A 138 -3.51 1.71 -12.06
CA GLU A 138 -2.21 1.76 -11.38
C GLU A 138 -2.06 3.01 -10.50
N LEU A 139 -2.47 4.20 -10.99
CA LEU A 139 -2.47 5.43 -10.20
C LEU A 139 -3.36 5.31 -8.96
N ILE A 140 -4.61 4.85 -9.13
CA ILE A 140 -5.57 4.69 -8.04
C ILE A 140 -4.99 3.75 -6.98
N HIS A 141 -4.54 2.58 -7.38
CA HIS A 141 -4.07 1.56 -6.44
C HIS A 141 -2.71 1.90 -5.83
N LYS A 142 -1.86 2.64 -6.51
CA LYS A 142 -0.62 3.16 -5.93
C LYS A 142 -0.91 4.16 -4.80
N GLN A 143 -1.85 5.08 -5.00
CA GLN A 143 -2.24 6.01 -3.93
C GLN A 143 -3.02 5.30 -2.80
N LYS A 144 -3.85 4.32 -3.13
CA LYS A 144 -4.52 3.48 -2.14
C LYS A 144 -3.51 2.68 -1.32
N TYR A 145 -2.42 2.19 -1.93
CA TYR A 145 -1.30 1.54 -1.23
C TYR A 145 -0.72 2.44 -0.14
N TYR A 146 -0.48 3.71 -0.43
CA TYR A 146 0.00 4.66 0.58
C TYR A 146 -1.06 5.00 1.64
N ALA A 147 -2.32 5.09 1.25
CA ALA A 147 -3.42 5.34 2.18
C ALA A 147 -3.65 4.19 3.17
N LEU A 148 -3.32 2.96 2.76
CA LEU A 148 -3.43 1.75 3.57
C LEU A 148 -2.13 1.40 4.31
N PHE A 149 -1.17 2.34 4.39
CA PHE A 149 0.07 2.13 5.11
C PHE A 149 -0.20 1.80 6.58
N CYS A 150 0.35 0.69 7.06
CA CYS A 150 0.10 0.13 8.40
C CYS A 150 -1.36 -0.26 8.69
N ASN A 151 -2.15 -0.55 7.66
CA ASN A 151 -3.52 -1.06 7.80
C ASN A 151 -3.57 -2.57 7.56
N ASP A 152 -2.98 -3.33 8.45
CA ASP A 152 -2.96 -4.80 8.48
C ASP A 152 -2.70 -5.42 7.08
N LEU A 153 -3.49 -6.37 6.65
CA LEU A 153 -3.36 -7.08 5.37
C LEU A 153 -4.17 -6.46 4.22
N GLN A 154 -4.77 -5.28 4.41
CA GLN A 154 -5.65 -4.66 3.42
C GLN A 154 -4.98 -4.48 2.06
N GLN A 155 -3.72 -4.06 2.04
CA GLN A 155 -2.98 -3.90 0.81
C GLN A 155 -2.72 -5.23 0.07
N TRP A 156 -2.51 -6.31 0.80
CA TRP A 156 -2.38 -7.64 0.21
C TRP A 156 -3.72 -8.14 -0.35
N PHE A 157 -4.84 -7.83 0.30
CA PHE A 157 -6.17 -8.15 -0.22
C PHE A 157 -6.46 -7.41 -1.51
N GLU A 158 -6.14 -6.11 -1.59
CA GLU A 158 -6.29 -5.31 -2.80
C GLU A 158 -5.40 -5.82 -3.95
N TYR A 159 -4.13 -6.09 -3.67
CA TYR A 159 -3.22 -6.66 -4.67
C TYR A 159 -3.74 -8.00 -5.22
N ARG A 160 -4.25 -8.87 -4.36
CA ARG A 160 -4.83 -10.15 -4.79
C ARG A 160 -6.07 -9.98 -5.66
N ARG A 161 -6.84 -8.94 -5.43
CA ARG A 161 -8.07 -8.63 -6.18
C ARG A 161 -7.77 -8.01 -7.55
N THR A 162 -6.79 -7.13 -7.62
CA THR A 162 -6.57 -6.25 -8.78
C THR A 162 -5.29 -6.52 -9.55
N GLY A 163 -4.27 -7.06 -8.90
CA GLY A 163 -2.90 -7.11 -9.42
C GLY A 163 -2.14 -5.78 -9.29
N HIS A 164 -2.77 -4.73 -8.76
CA HIS A 164 -2.21 -3.40 -8.58
C HIS A 164 -1.92 -3.05 -7.10
N PRO A 165 -1.00 -2.13 -6.83
CA PRO A 165 -0.03 -1.59 -7.78
C PRO A 165 0.99 -2.65 -8.19
N VAL A 166 1.67 -2.46 -9.31
CA VAL A 166 2.77 -3.35 -9.73
C VAL A 166 3.93 -3.21 -8.75
N LEU A 167 4.10 -4.22 -7.91
CA LEU A 167 5.13 -4.22 -6.86
C LEU A 167 6.44 -4.80 -7.38
N PRO A 168 7.58 -4.14 -7.12
CA PRO A 168 8.89 -4.68 -7.47
C PRO A 168 9.17 -5.97 -6.68
N LYS A 169 9.72 -6.96 -7.38
CA LYS A 169 10.05 -8.28 -6.83
C LYS A 169 11.55 -8.42 -6.63
N GLY A 170 11.94 -8.89 -5.46
CA GLY A 170 13.33 -9.18 -5.13
C GLY A 170 13.69 -10.66 -5.35
N PRO A 171 14.99 -10.98 -5.36
CA PRO A 171 15.48 -12.33 -5.64
C PRO A 171 15.15 -13.35 -4.54
N GLY A 172 14.84 -12.90 -3.34
CA GLY A 172 14.41 -13.76 -2.24
C GLY A 172 12.94 -14.14 -2.27
N LEU A 173 12.16 -13.66 -3.26
CA LEU A 173 10.77 -14.05 -3.42
C LEU A 173 10.71 -15.51 -3.85
N ARG A 174 10.38 -16.38 -2.91
CA ARG A 174 10.26 -17.81 -3.12
C ARG A 174 9.05 -18.14 -3.98
N ASN A 175 8.79 -19.41 -4.21
CA ASN A 175 7.62 -19.84 -4.94
C ASN A 175 7.66 -19.45 -6.44
N GLY A 176 8.84 -19.53 -7.05
CA GLY A 176 9.03 -19.18 -8.45
C GLY A 176 8.90 -17.70 -8.78
N GLY A 177 9.09 -16.81 -7.81
CA GLY A 177 8.94 -15.37 -8.01
C GLY A 177 7.47 -14.92 -8.12
N VAL A 178 6.52 -15.77 -7.71
CA VAL A 178 5.09 -15.45 -7.71
C VAL A 178 4.70 -14.84 -6.36
N MET A 179 3.98 -13.72 -6.41
CA MET A 179 3.43 -13.11 -5.20
C MET A 179 2.43 -14.06 -4.52
N PRO A 180 2.40 -14.11 -3.18
CA PRO A 180 1.47 -14.98 -2.45
C PRO A 180 0.01 -14.68 -2.81
N ALA A 181 -0.70 -15.70 -3.29
CA ALA A 181 -2.11 -15.61 -3.65
C ALA A 181 -3.04 -16.00 -2.48
N ARG A 182 -2.53 -16.80 -1.55
CA ARG A 182 -3.28 -17.27 -0.37
C ARG A 182 -2.35 -17.61 0.78
N MET A 183 -2.91 -17.78 1.95
CA MET A 183 -2.26 -18.50 3.06
C MET A 183 -2.53 -20.00 2.92
N THR A 184 -1.56 -20.82 3.30
CA THR A 184 -1.75 -22.27 3.40
C THR A 184 -2.63 -22.62 4.59
N TYR A 185 -3.24 -23.78 4.58
CA TYR A 185 -3.93 -24.30 5.76
C TYR A 185 -2.92 -24.50 6.92
N PRO A 186 -3.35 -24.30 8.17
CA PRO A 186 -2.50 -24.60 9.31
C PRO A 186 -2.04 -26.06 9.30
N ILE A 187 -0.76 -26.31 9.57
CA ILE A 187 -0.16 -27.65 9.47
C ILE A 187 -0.93 -28.68 10.30
N TYR A 188 -1.41 -28.31 11.50
CA TYR A 188 -2.15 -29.22 12.37
C TYR A 188 -3.45 -29.73 11.76
N VAL A 189 -4.08 -29.00 10.83
CA VAL A 189 -5.33 -29.44 10.16
C VAL A 189 -5.10 -30.70 9.33
N GLN A 190 -3.89 -30.90 8.81
CA GLN A 190 -3.56 -32.09 8.04
C GLN A 190 -3.62 -33.37 8.88
N SER A 191 -3.31 -33.27 10.17
CA SER A 191 -3.33 -34.41 11.11
C SER A 191 -4.68 -34.52 11.87
N THR A 192 -5.29 -33.41 12.24
CA THR A 192 -6.52 -33.42 13.06
C THR A 192 -7.80 -33.54 12.24
N ASN A 193 -7.77 -33.16 10.96
CA ASN A 193 -8.93 -33.23 10.06
C ASN A 193 -8.57 -33.62 8.62
N PRO A 194 -7.88 -34.76 8.42
CA PRO A 194 -7.28 -35.13 7.12
C PRO A 194 -8.32 -35.31 6.00
N THR A 195 -9.52 -35.76 6.31
CA THR A 195 -10.56 -36.00 5.32
C THR A 195 -11.03 -34.68 4.69
N ASN A 196 -11.45 -33.72 5.52
CA ASN A 196 -11.90 -32.42 5.03
C ASN A 196 -10.77 -31.61 4.41
N TYR A 197 -9.55 -31.72 4.94
CA TYR A 197 -8.37 -31.12 4.32
C TYR A 197 -8.17 -31.62 2.88
N LYS A 198 -8.19 -32.92 2.65
CA LYS A 198 -8.08 -33.50 1.30
C LYS A 198 -9.19 -33.02 0.36
N GLN A 199 -10.42 -32.96 0.83
CA GLN A 199 -11.55 -32.46 0.04
C GLN A 199 -11.36 -30.98 -0.32
N ALA A 200 -10.92 -30.14 0.62
CA ALA A 200 -10.65 -28.72 0.38
C ALA A 200 -9.52 -28.52 -0.64
N VAL A 201 -8.44 -29.31 -0.55
CA VAL A 201 -7.34 -29.26 -1.52
C VAL A 201 -7.80 -29.73 -2.91
N GLN A 202 -8.63 -30.74 -2.99
CA GLN A 202 -9.22 -31.21 -4.26
C GLN A 202 -10.08 -30.11 -4.91
N ALA A 203 -10.89 -29.41 -4.13
CA ALA A 203 -11.80 -28.39 -4.63
C ALA A 203 -11.08 -27.11 -5.07
N GLN A 204 -10.05 -26.69 -4.33
CA GLN A 204 -9.38 -25.40 -4.53
C GLN A 204 -8.06 -25.47 -5.30
N GLY A 205 -7.40 -26.63 -5.28
CA GLY A 205 -6.05 -26.85 -5.81
C GLY A 205 -5.02 -27.03 -4.70
N ASN A 206 -3.77 -27.26 -5.09
CA ASN A 206 -2.67 -27.55 -4.16
C ASN A 206 -2.57 -26.52 -3.02
N ASP A 207 -2.26 -27.02 -1.82
CA ASP A 207 -2.10 -26.15 -0.64
C ASP A 207 -0.71 -25.50 -0.61
N VAL A 208 -0.51 -24.59 -1.55
CA VAL A 208 0.70 -23.77 -1.67
C VAL A 208 0.32 -22.29 -1.83
N ILE A 209 1.23 -21.40 -1.44
CA ILE A 209 0.97 -19.96 -1.43
C ILE A 209 0.71 -19.35 -2.82
N SER A 210 1.12 -20.00 -3.90
CA SER A 210 0.87 -19.56 -5.28
C SER A 210 -0.48 -20.01 -5.86
N THR A 211 -1.20 -20.90 -5.18
CA THR A 211 -2.51 -21.35 -5.67
C THR A 211 -3.53 -20.23 -5.58
N GLN A 212 -3.99 -19.76 -6.73
CA GLN A 212 -5.05 -18.77 -6.80
C GLN A 212 -6.38 -19.32 -6.27
N VAL A 213 -7.08 -18.53 -5.48
CA VAL A 213 -8.43 -18.83 -5.03
C VAL A 213 -9.43 -18.58 -6.15
N TRP A 214 -10.64 -19.12 -6.02
CA TRP A 214 -11.64 -19.14 -7.10
C TRP A 214 -11.95 -17.74 -7.70
N TRP A 215 -11.97 -16.70 -6.88
CA TRP A 215 -12.28 -15.34 -7.33
C TRP A 215 -11.08 -14.59 -7.95
N GLN A 216 -9.88 -15.15 -7.87
CA GLN A 216 -8.68 -14.61 -8.54
C GLN A 216 -8.48 -15.22 -9.95
N LYS A 217 -9.23 -16.26 -10.28
CA LYS A 217 -9.14 -16.92 -11.58
C LYS A 217 -10.02 -16.15 -12.56
N PRO A 218 -9.55 -15.91 -13.81
CA PRO A 218 -10.34 -15.29 -14.86
C PRO A 218 -11.55 -16.12 -15.24
#